data_0fb52d7fb6bde1eb61fa52170a7546e3
#
_entry.id   0fb52d7fb6bde1eb61fa52170a7546e3
#
_cell.length_a   1.000
_cell.length_b   1.000
_cell.length_c   1.000
_cell.angle_alpha   90.00
_cell.angle_beta   90.00
_cell.angle_gamma   90.00
#
_symmetry.space_group_name_H-M   'P 1'
#
loop_
_entity.id
_entity.type
_entity.pdbx_description
1 polymer ?
#
loop_
_entity_poly.entity_id
_entity_poly.type
_entity_poly.pdbx_seq_one_letter_code
_entity_poly.pdbx_strand_id
1 'polypeptide(L)'
;QRGLIPREELKTFETLGTRLQGSVDSIWLPWVELTTGSLGQGLSVSLGIALGAKRLGNDIRSYCLLGDGETQEGNVWEAAMAAAKFEQDNLLAIVDWNGLQGGVTLEVMPSMEPYLPKWEAFGWHAIEVPGNDVEALLNAYHEARHVKGKPTVIVARTTKGKGVSYMENKVEWHSGKVTDELYEQAASEINARLEALSDYSVLK
;
A
#
# COMPACT_ATOMS: atom_id res chain seq x y z
N GLN A 1 -10.51 8.00 -11.54
CA GLN A 1 -11.75 7.23 -11.38
C GLN A 1 -12.68 7.80 -10.29
N ARG A 2 -12.13 8.30 -9.17
CA ARG A 2 -12.90 8.92 -8.07
C ARG A 2 -13.38 10.35 -8.36
N GLY A 3 -12.93 10.97 -9.48
CA GLY A 3 -13.32 12.33 -9.86
C GLY A 3 -12.67 13.44 -9.01
N LEU A 4 -11.66 13.12 -8.20
CA LEU A 4 -10.97 14.10 -7.35
C LEU A 4 -10.00 15.00 -8.14
N ILE A 5 -9.52 14.50 -9.26
CA ILE A 5 -8.58 15.18 -10.17
C ILE A 5 -9.17 15.13 -11.60
N PRO A 6 -9.23 16.26 -12.33
CA PRO A 6 -9.56 16.23 -13.76
C PRO A 6 -8.58 15.36 -14.54
N ARG A 7 -9.08 14.57 -15.50
CA ARG A 7 -8.21 13.66 -16.27
C ARG A 7 -7.11 14.41 -17.04
N GLU A 8 -7.40 15.60 -17.51
CA GLU A 8 -6.47 16.47 -18.24
C GLU A 8 -5.27 16.86 -17.36
N GLU A 9 -5.50 17.06 -16.06
CA GLU A 9 -4.47 17.43 -15.11
C GLU A 9 -3.43 16.32 -14.89
N LEU A 10 -3.80 15.05 -15.11
CA LEU A 10 -2.84 13.93 -15.00
C LEU A 10 -1.65 14.08 -15.95
N LYS A 11 -1.80 14.79 -17.06
CA LYS A 11 -0.71 15.08 -18.01
C LYS A 11 0.35 16.03 -17.45
N THR A 12 0.06 16.70 -16.34
CA THR A 12 1.01 17.61 -15.68
C THR A 12 1.82 16.92 -14.57
N PHE A 13 1.64 15.61 -14.38
CA PHE A 13 2.36 14.86 -13.34
C PHE A 13 3.87 15.08 -13.45
N GLU A 14 4.50 15.42 -12.32
CA GLU A 14 5.94 15.74 -12.21
C GLU A 14 6.46 16.83 -13.15
N THR A 15 5.60 17.70 -13.66
CA THR A 15 6.06 18.90 -14.40
C THR A 15 6.26 20.09 -13.47
N LEU A 16 7.09 21.06 -13.87
CA LEU A 16 7.34 22.24 -13.04
C LEU A 16 6.04 23.03 -12.79
N GLY A 17 5.74 23.33 -11.53
CA GLY A 17 4.56 24.09 -11.12
C GLY A 17 3.28 23.27 -10.97
N THR A 18 3.30 21.96 -11.21
CA THR A 18 2.15 21.09 -10.94
C THR A 18 1.97 20.84 -9.44
N ARG A 19 0.73 20.59 -9.04
CA ARG A 19 0.41 20.04 -7.71
C ARG A 19 0.49 18.50 -7.65
N LEU A 20 0.60 17.84 -8.80
CA LEU A 20 0.74 16.38 -8.91
C LEU A 20 2.22 16.01 -8.89
N GLN A 21 2.73 15.78 -7.69
CA GLN A 21 4.14 15.43 -7.45
C GLN A 21 4.29 13.93 -7.24
N GLY A 22 5.51 13.40 -7.38
CA GLY A 22 5.83 12.00 -7.12
C GLY A 22 5.54 11.55 -5.69
N SER A 23 5.72 12.46 -4.73
CA SER A 23 5.20 12.29 -3.36
C SER A 23 4.02 13.23 -3.14
N VAL A 24 2.90 12.69 -2.66
CA VAL A 24 1.69 13.48 -2.44
C VAL A 24 1.87 14.49 -1.30
N ASP A 25 1.32 15.69 -1.49
CA ASP A 25 1.37 16.76 -0.51
C ASP A 25 -0.04 17.27 -0.21
N SER A 26 -0.46 17.17 1.06
CA SER A 26 -1.78 17.58 1.54
C SER A 26 -2.02 19.10 1.45
N ILE A 27 -0.98 19.92 1.36
CA ILE A 27 -1.11 21.37 1.14
C ILE A 27 -1.69 21.66 -0.25
N TRP A 28 -1.24 20.91 -1.25
CA TRP A 28 -1.67 21.08 -2.64
C TRP A 28 -2.85 20.21 -3.03
N LEU A 29 -3.04 19.10 -2.31
CA LEU A 29 -4.07 18.09 -2.54
C LEU A 29 -4.91 17.92 -1.25
N PRO A 30 -5.90 18.78 -0.99
CA PRO A 30 -6.61 18.84 0.30
C PRO A 30 -7.46 17.61 0.63
N TRP A 31 -7.62 16.67 -0.29
CA TRP A 31 -8.26 15.36 -0.05
C TRP A 31 -7.27 14.25 0.33
N VAL A 32 -5.98 14.58 0.44
CA VAL A 32 -4.94 13.68 0.93
C VAL A 32 -4.83 13.86 2.45
N GLU A 33 -5.00 12.77 3.19
CA GLU A 33 -5.00 12.83 4.66
C GLU A 33 -3.62 13.20 5.23
N LEU A 34 -2.54 12.84 4.52
CA LEU A 34 -1.17 13.04 4.99
C LEU A 34 -0.21 13.29 3.84
N THR A 35 0.66 14.26 3.96
CA THR A 35 1.86 14.38 3.12
C THR A 35 2.77 13.18 3.36
N THR A 36 3.11 12.45 2.28
CA THR A 36 3.92 11.23 2.34
C THR A 36 5.20 11.36 1.53
N GLY A 37 6.10 10.35 1.62
CA GLY A 37 7.39 10.30 0.93
C GLY A 37 8.56 10.01 1.87
N SER A 38 8.49 10.48 3.13
CA SER A 38 9.41 10.06 4.19
C SER A 38 8.99 8.68 4.68
N LEU A 39 9.74 7.65 4.26
CA LEU A 39 9.40 6.25 4.52
C LEU A 39 9.28 5.96 6.03
N GLY A 40 8.34 5.08 6.37
CA GLY A 40 8.07 4.63 7.72
C GLY A 40 7.22 5.59 8.58
N GLN A 41 7.03 6.85 8.18
CA GLN A 41 6.25 7.82 8.96
C GLN A 41 4.75 7.50 8.97
N GLY A 42 4.23 6.91 7.88
CA GLY A 42 2.81 6.63 7.72
C GLY A 42 2.21 5.79 8.84
N LEU A 43 2.92 4.77 9.32
CA LEU A 43 2.41 3.90 10.39
C LEU A 43 2.31 4.64 11.73
N SER A 44 3.30 5.48 12.06
CA SER A 44 3.29 6.29 13.28
C SER A 44 2.13 7.29 13.30
N VAL A 45 1.89 7.96 12.17
CA VAL A 45 0.76 8.90 12.05
C VAL A 45 -0.57 8.16 12.10
N SER A 46 -0.70 7.03 11.39
CA SER A 46 -1.89 6.18 11.42
C SER A 46 -2.22 5.67 12.81
N LEU A 47 -1.19 5.33 13.59
CA LEU A 47 -1.33 4.98 15.01
C LEU A 47 -1.86 6.17 15.82
N GLY A 48 -1.32 7.37 15.61
CA GLY A 48 -1.80 8.58 16.28
C GLY A 48 -3.28 8.88 16.01
N ILE A 49 -3.71 8.71 14.75
CA ILE A 49 -5.10 8.86 14.32
C ILE A 49 -5.99 7.80 15.01
N ALA A 50 -5.56 6.53 15.00
CA ALA A 50 -6.30 5.43 15.63
C ALA A 50 -6.47 5.64 17.14
N LEU A 51 -5.40 6.04 17.83
CA LEU A 51 -5.41 6.38 19.26
C LEU A 51 -6.36 7.56 19.57
N GLY A 52 -6.25 8.63 18.79
CA GLY A 52 -7.10 9.81 18.93
C GLY A 52 -8.57 9.48 18.74
N ALA A 53 -8.90 8.73 17.68
CA ALA A 53 -10.26 8.27 17.40
C ALA A 53 -10.84 7.48 18.57
N LYS A 54 -10.11 6.48 19.07
CA LYS A 54 -10.53 5.63 20.18
C LYS A 54 -10.75 6.45 21.47
N ARG A 55 -9.86 7.41 21.73
CA ARG A 55 -9.94 8.28 22.91
C ARG A 55 -11.12 9.26 22.87
N LEU A 56 -11.51 9.67 21.66
CA LEU A 56 -12.66 10.55 21.42
C LEU A 56 -13.99 9.79 21.27
N GLY A 57 -13.97 8.46 21.35
CA GLY A 57 -15.15 7.61 21.16
C GLY A 57 -15.64 7.55 19.70
N ASN A 58 -14.78 7.87 18.72
CA ASN A 58 -15.11 7.82 17.31
C ASN A 58 -14.85 6.42 16.76
N ASP A 59 -15.79 5.90 15.96
CA ASP A 59 -15.67 4.61 15.27
C ASP A 59 -14.88 4.75 13.93
N ILE A 60 -13.67 5.31 14.03
CA ILE A 60 -12.75 5.48 12.89
C ILE A 60 -11.75 4.33 12.89
N ARG A 61 -11.54 3.75 11.72
CA ARG A 61 -10.44 2.82 11.44
C ARG A 61 -9.36 3.52 10.63
N SER A 62 -8.12 3.34 11.04
CA SER A 62 -6.95 3.84 10.32
C SER A 62 -6.34 2.70 9.48
N TYR A 63 -6.05 2.99 8.22
CA TYR A 63 -5.43 2.09 7.26
C TYR A 63 -4.11 2.67 6.81
N CYS A 64 -3.03 1.89 6.92
CA CYS A 64 -1.70 2.31 6.50
C CYS A 64 -1.14 1.35 5.46
N LEU A 65 -0.90 1.82 4.24
CA LEU A 65 -0.22 1.05 3.21
C LEU A 65 1.29 1.30 3.32
N LEU A 66 2.06 0.22 3.40
CA LEU A 66 3.51 0.22 3.54
C LEU A 66 4.14 -0.56 2.38
N GLY A 67 5.29 -0.12 1.87
CA GLY A 67 6.14 -0.96 1.05
C GLY A 67 6.94 -1.96 1.91
N ASP A 68 7.32 -3.09 1.34
CA ASP A 68 8.16 -4.07 2.04
C ASP A 68 9.54 -3.49 2.40
N GLY A 69 10.20 -2.78 1.48
CA GLY A 69 11.43 -2.04 1.75
C GLY A 69 11.26 -0.93 2.80
N GLU A 70 10.10 -0.28 2.83
CA GLU A 70 9.77 0.72 3.86
C GLU A 70 9.77 0.12 5.27
N THR A 71 9.40 -1.14 5.40
CA THR A 71 9.40 -1.80 6.72
C THR A 71 10.79 -2.09 7.29
N GLN A 72 11.86 -1.73 6.57
CA GLN A 72 13.22 -1.70 7.12
C GLN A 72 13.49 -0.45 7.98
N GLU A 73 12.63 0.58 7.89
CA GLU A 73 12.72 1.76 8.71
C GLU A 73 12.43 1.44 10.19
N GLY A 74 13.30 1.90 11.10
CA GLY A 74 13.17 1.62 12.54
C GLY A 74 11.87 2.11 13.16
N ASN A 75 11.37 3.28 12.72
CA ASN A 75 10.12 3.85 13.24
C ASN A 75 8.86 3.04 12.90
N VAL A 76 8.89 2.17 11.87
CA VAL A 76 7.82 1.20 11.63
C VAL A 76 7.68 0.25 12.82
N TRP A 77 8.80 -0.27 13.31
CA TRP A 77 8.80 -1.21 14.44
C TRP A 77 8.54 -0.52 15.78
N GLU A 78 8.96 0.73 15.95
CA GLU A 78 8.58 1.56 17.09
C GLU A 78 7.06 1.78 17.15
N ALA A 79 6.45 2.11 16.01
CA ALA A 79 5.01 2.24 15.88
C ALA A 79 4.30 0.89 16.10
N ALA A 80 4.87 -0.21 15.61
CA ALA A 80 4.30 -1.54 15.79
C ALA A 80 4.26 -1.93 17.29
N MET A 81 5.33 -1.70 18.04
CA MET A 81 5.36 -1.93 19.49
C MET A 81 4.30 -1.09 20.21
N ALA A 82 4.21 0.20 19.88
CA ALA A 82 3.25 1.11 20.49
C ALA A 82 1.80 0.73 20.17
N ALA A 83 1.50 0.36 18.92
CA ALA A 83 0.17 -0.08 18.50
C ALA A 83 -0.32 -1.30 19.27
N ALA A 84 0.54 -2.29 19.46
CA ALA A 84 0.24 -3.49 20.26
C ALA A 84 0.06 -3.14 21.74
N LYS A 85 0.97 -2.31 22.30
CA LYS A 85 0.89 -1.84 23.70
C LYS A 85 -0.42 -1.14 24.01
N PHE A 86 -0.96 -0.37 23.07
CA PHE A 86 -2.21 0.37 23.25
C PHE A 86 -3.42 -0.39 22.67
N GLU A 87 -3.28 -1.66 22.30
CA GLU A 87 -4.37 -2.53 21.82
C GLU A 87 -5.20 -1.89 20.70
N GLN A 88 -4.52 -1.36 19.67
CA GLN A 88 -5.17 -0.59 18.61
C GLN A 88 -5.82 -1.51 17.55
N ASP A 89 -6.95 -2.10 17.90
CA ASP A 89 -7.74 -2.97 17.00
C ASP A 89 -8.48 -2.21 15.88
N ASN A 90 -8.39 -0.89 15.89
CA ASN A 90 -8.85 0.01 14.83
C ASN A 90 -7.70 0.48 13.89
N LEU A 91 -6.50 -0.08 14.03
CA LEU A 91 -5.38 0.14 13.13
C LEU A 91 -5.13 -1.12 12.28
N LEU A 92 -5.10 -0.92 10.97
CA LEU A 92 -4.75 -1.95 9.99
C LEU A 92 -3.58 -1.49 9.14
N ALA A 93 -2.47 -2.21 9.18
CA ALA A 93 -1.37 -2.05 8.23
C ALA A 93 -1.54 -3.04 7.06
N ILE A 94 -1.22 -2.59 5.86
CA ILE A 94 -1.13 -3.44 4.67
C ILE A 94 0.28 -3.31 4.13
N VAL A 95 0.99 -4.41 3.95
CA VAL A 95 2.32 -4.40 3.37
C VAL A 95 2.24 -4.90 1.94
N ASP A 96 2.58 -4.04 0.98
CA ASP A 96 2.83 -4.44 -0.40
C ASP A 96 4.17 -5.17 -0.46
N TRP A 97 4.10 -6.51 -0.29
CA TRP A 97 5.27 -7.37 -0.34
C TRP A 97 5.54 -7.82 -1.77
N ASN A 98 6.31 -7.03 -2.50
CA ASN A 98 6.68 -7.33 -3.89
C ASN A 98 8.14 -7.81 -4.06
N GLY A 99 8.95 -7.81 -3.00
CA GLY A 99 10.33 -8.27 -3.01
C GLY A 99 11.34 -7.29 -3.63
N LEU A 100 10.91 -6.06 -3.96
CA LEU A 100 11.73 -5.06 -4.65
C LEU A 100 11.69 -3.71 -3.93
N GLN A 101 12.84 -3.07 -3.79
CA GLN A 101 12.97 -1.77 -3.16
C GLN A 101 13.97 -0.88 -3.90
N GLY A 102 13.69 0.43 -4.03
CA GLY A 102 14.65 1.45 -4.44
C GLY A 102 15.59 1.08 -5.59
N GLY A 103 15.17 0.29 -6.57
CA GLY A 103 16.01 -0.18 -7.68
C GLY A 103 16.85 -1.44 -7.37
N VAL A 104 16.61 -2.10 -6.23
CA VAL A 104 17.26 -3.35 -5.83
C VAL A 104 16.24 -4.38 -5.32
N THR A 105 16.66 -5.63 -5.16
CA THR A 105 15.85 -6.65 -4.50
C THR A 105 15.93 -6.53 -2.97
N LEU A 106 14.96 -7.11 -2.24
CA LEU A 106 15.00 -7.17 -0.77
C LEU A 106 16.15 -8.03 -0.23
N GLU A 107 16.76 -8.87 -1.05
CA GLU A 107 17.90 -9.73 -0.67
C GLU A 107 19.11 -8.94 -0.18
N VAL A 108 19.19 -7.64 -0.50
CA VAL A 108 20.17 -6.72 0.08
C VAL A 108 20.06 -6.66 1.62
N MET A 109 18.85 -6.94 2.15
CA MET A 109 18.57 -7.00 3.59
C MET A 109 18.01 -8.40 3.94
N PRO A 110 18.86 -9.43 4.04
CA PRO A 110 18.43 -10.83 4.21
C PRO A 110 17.66 -11.10 5.50
N SER A 111 17.71 -10.18 6.47
CA SER A 111 16.99 -10.32 7.74
C SER A 111 15.47 -10.03 7.67
N MET A 112 14.92 -9.73 6.48
CA MET A 112 13.48 -9.44 6.37
C MET A 112 12.62 -10.68 6.66
N GLU A 113 13.03 -11.88 6.27
CA GLU A 113 12.36 -13.11 6.66
C GLU A 113 12.88 -13.66 8.02
N PRO A 114 12.08 -14.39 8.80
CA PRO A 114 10.66 -14.70 8.58
C PRO A 114 9.79 -13.48 8.90
N TYR A 115 8.94 -13.07 7.96
CA TYR A 115 8.29 -11.76 8.03
C TYR A 115 7.05 -11.74 8.95
N LEU A 116 6.10 -12.66 8.74
CA LEU A 116 4.89 -12.74 9.58
C LEU A 116 5.22 -12.95 11.05
N PRO A 117 6.10 -13.90 11.43
CA PRO A 117 6.48 -14.11 12.83
C PRO A 117 7.06 -12.87 13.52
N LYS A 118 7.69 -11.95 12.78
CA LYS A 118 8.13 -10.68 13.35
C LYS A 118 6.95 -9.82 13.81
N TRP A 119 5.95 -9.65 12.97
CA TRP A 119 4.73 -8.90 13.32
C TRP A 119 3.98 -9.56 14.49
N GLU A 120 3.88 -10.89 14.47
CA GLU A 120 3.27 -11.65 15.57
C GLU A 120 4.03 -11.46 16.88
N ALA A 121 5.38 -11.48 16.84
CA ALA A 121 6.24 -11.23 18.01
C ALA A 121 6.06 -9.81 18.56
N PHE A 122 5.70 -8.84 17.72
CA PHE A 122 5.33 -7.49 18.15
C PHE A 122 3.89 -7.37 18.65
N GLY A 123 3.13 -8.48 18.71
CA GLY A 123 1.77 -8.53 19.24
C GLY A 123 0.66 -8.21 18.24
N TRP A 124 0.96 -8.25 16.95
CA TRP A 124 -0.02 -8.03 15.89
C TRP A 124 -0.72 -9.33 15.49
N HIS A 125 -1.94 -9.21 14.99
CA HIS A 125 -2.58 -10.24 14.19
C HIS A 125 -2.06 -10.13 12.75
N ALA A 126 -1.38 -11.17 12.26
CA ALA A 126 -0.77 -11.16 10.93
C ALA A 126 -1.50 -12.10 9.98
N ILE A 127 -1.84 -11.60 8.80
CA ILE A 127 -2.53 -12.33 7.72
C ILE A 127 -1.68 -12.24 6.47
N GLU A 128 -1.42 -13.35 5.79
CA GLU A 128 -0.75 -13.33 4.48
C GLU A 128 -1.73 -13.73 3.40
N VAL A 129 -1.73 -12.98 2.28
CA VAL A 129 -2.61 -13.24 1.14
C VAL A 129 -1.89 -13.02 -0.19
N PRO A 130 -2.36 -13.67 -1.29
CA PRO A 130 -1.98 -13.26 -2.64
C PRO A 130 -2.49 -11.83 -2.89
N GLY A 131 -1.57 -10.86 -2.93
CA GLY A 131 -1.88 -9.43 -2.91
C GLY A 131 -2.44 -8.86 -4.23
N ASN A 132 -2.36 -9.61 -5.34
CA ASN A 132 -3.03 -9.26 -6.58
C ASN A 132 -4.41 -9.94 -6.77
N ASP A 133 -4.90 -10.62 -5.73
CA ASP A 133 -6.22 -11.24 -5.66
C ASP A 133 -7.16 -10.38 -4.80
N VAL A 134 -8.15 -9.75 -5.46
CA VAL A 134 -9.09 -8.83 -4.80
C VAL A 134 -9.99 -9.57 -3.81
N GLU A 135 -10.40 -10.81 -4.11
CA GLU A 135 -11.25 -11.59 -3.22
C GLU A 135 -10.48 -11.98 -1.94
N ALA A 136 -9.23 -12.42 -2.09
CA ALA A 136 -8.37 -12.74 -0.95
C ALA A 136 -8.14 -11.51 -0.05
N LEU A 137 -7.91 -10.33 -0.65
CA LEU A 137 -7.78 -9.06 0.09
C LEU A 137 -9.07 -8.69 0.82
N LEU A 138 -10.23 -8.79 0.17
CA LEU A 138 -11.52 -8.49 0.80
C LEU A 138 -11.80 -9.41 1.99
N ASN A 139 -11.49 -10.71 1.87
CA ASN A 139 -11.61 -11.66 2.98
C ASN A 139 -10.69 -11.30 4.14
N ALA A 140 -9.43 -10.91 3.87
CA ALA A 140 -8.49 -10.46 4.90
C ALA A 140 -8.96 -9.16 5.59
N TYR A 141 -9.50 -8.20 4.85
CA TYR A 141 -10.12 -6.99 5.44
C TYR A 141 -11.31 -7.34 6.32
N HIS A 142 -12.14 -8.30 5.88
CA HIS A 142 -13.27 -8.76 6.68
C HIS A 142 -12.81 -9.43 7.98
N GLU A 143 -11.81 -10.30 7.92
CA GLU A 143 -11.19 -10.93 9.10
C GLU A 143 -10.65 -9.86 10.05
N ALA A 144 -9.85 -8.93 9.54
CA ALA A 144 -9.24 -7.85 10.33
C ALA A 144 -10.26 -7.00 11.10
N ARG A 145 -11.48 -6.81 10.58
CA ARG A 145 -12.54 -6.06 11.27
C ARG A 145 -13.05 -6.74 12.52
N HIS A 146 -12.90 -8.07 12.62
CA HIS A 146 -13.37 -8.87 13.76
C HIS A 146 -12.28 -9.08 14.81
N VAL A 147 -11.02 -8.80 14.52
CA VAL A 147 -9.92 -8.84 15.48
C VAL A 147 -10.14 -7.74 16.53
N LYS A 148 -9.98 -8.13 17.82
CA LYS A 148 -10.12 -7.21 18.96
C LYS A 148 -8.90 -7.25 19.86
N GLY A 149 -8.61 -6.11 20.48
CA GLY A 149 -7.53 -5.95 21.46
C GLY A 149 -6.12 -5.96 20.86
N LYS A 150 -5.95 -6.01 19.55
CA LYS A 150 -4.65 -5.93 18.89
C LYS A 150 -4.76 -5.39 17.46
N PRO A 151 -3.73 -4.69 16.95
CA PRO A 151 -3.68 -4.26 15.57
C PRO A 151 -3.54 -5.44 14.61
N THR A 152 -3.90 -5.23 13.35
CA THR A 152 -3.77 -6.24 12.30
C THR A 152 -2.82 -5.76 11.20
N VAL A 153 -2.00 -6.68 10.68
CA VAL A 153 -1.22 -6.49 9.45
C VAL A 153 -1.64 -7.50 8.40
N ILE A 154 -1.88 -7.04 7.18
CA ILE A 154 -2.07 -7.87 5.99
C ILE A 154 -0.78 -7.79 5.17
N VAL A 155 -0.10 -8.91 5.00
CA VAL A 155 1.05 -9.04 4.10
C VAL A 155 0.54 -9.50 2.75
N ALA A 156 0.44 -8.56 1.82
CA ALA A 156 -0.05 -8.79 0.48
C ALA A 156 1.12 -9.18 -0.45
N ARG A 157 1.25 -10.45 -0.78
CA ARG A 157 2.27 -10.94 -1.72
C ARG A 157 1.90 -10.52 -3.13
N THR A 158 2.51 -9.47 -3.62
CA THR A 158 2.22 -8.87 -4.91
C THR A 158 3.32 -9.12 -5.93
N THR A 159 3.02 -8.79 -7.17
CA THR A 159 3.99 -8.70 -8.26
C THR A 159 4.10 -7.23 -8.66
N LYS A 160 5.27 -6.61 -8.48
CA LYS A 160 5.50 -5.24 -8.97
C LYS A 160 5.22 -5.17 -10.48
N GLY A 161 4.46 -4.17 -10.93
CA GLY A 161 4.11 -3.98 -12.33
C GLY A 161 3.11 -5.00 -12.88
N LYS A 162 2.35 -5.69 -12.00
CA LYS A 162 1.37 -6.73 -12.37
C LYS A 162 0.45 -6.29 -13.48
N GLY A 163 0.40 -7.09 -14.55
CA GLY A 163 -0.46 -6.84 -15.70
C GLY A 163 0.27 -6.29 -16.92
N VAL A 164 1.51 -5.83 -16.76
CA VAL A 164 2.32 -5.27 -17.85
C VAL A 164 3.62 -6.07 -17.99
N SER A 165 3.77 -6.79 -19.10
CA SER A 165 4.83 -7.80 -19.26
C SER A 165 6.25 -7.24 -19.12
N TYR A 166 6.51 -6.03 -19.56
CA TYR A 166 7.82 -5.38 -19.45
C TYR A 166 8.08 -4.77 -18.07
N MET A 167 7.07 -4.70 -17.17
CA MET A 167 7.21 -4.16 -15.81
C MET A 167 7.28 -5.24 -14.73
N GLU A 168 6.66 -6.42 -14.97
CA GLU A 168 6.52 -7.45 -13.92
C GLU A 168 7.87 -7.88 -13.36
N ASN A 169 8.03 -7.77 -12.03
CA ASN A 169 9.20 -8.17 -11.25
C ASN A 169 10.53 -7.52 -11.70
N LYS A 170 10.47 -6.31 -12.26
CA LYS A 170 11.67 -5.61 -12.70
C LYS A 170 11.94 -4.39 -11.84
N VAL A 171 13.15 -4.35 -11.26
CA VAL A 171 13.59 -3.29 -10.33
C VAL A 171 13.65 -1.92 -11.00
N GLU A 172 13.99 -1.85 -12.28
CA GLU A 172 14.07 -0.61 -13.07
C GLU A 172 12.74 0.12 -13.16
N TRP A 173 11.61 -0.60 -12.97
CA TRP A 173 10.27 0.00 -12.96
C TRP A 173 9.83 0.50 -11.58
N HIS A 174 10.75 0.60 -10.64
CA HIS A 174 10.48 1.37 -9.40
C HIS A 174 10.25 2.86 -9.71
N SER A 175 10.95 3.40 -10.71
CA SER A 175 10.85 4.80 -11.16
C SER A 175 11.16 4.94 -12.66
N GLY A 176 10.58 4.08 -13.49
CA GLY A 176 10.81 4.08 -14.94
C GLY A 176 10.01 5.16 -15.67
N LYS A 177 10.58 5.69 -16.75
CA LYS A 177 9.87 6.61 -17.66
C LYS A 177 9.11 5.81 -18.72
N VAL A 178 7.79 6.04 -18.80
CA VAL A 178 6.94 5.42 -19.83
C VAL A 178 6.97 6.29 -21.09
N THR A 179 7.39 5.70 -22.23
CA THR A 179 7.26 6.32 -23.56
C THR A 179 5.89 6.03 -24.14
N ASP A 180 5.54 6.71 -25.26
CA ASP A 180 4.27 6.48 -25.93
C ASP A 180 4.14 5.04 -26.42
N GLU A 181 5.21 4.43 -26.94
CA GLU A 181 5.22 3.04 -27.40
C GLU A 181 4.99 2.06 -26.23
N LEU A 182 5.64 2.30 -25.08
CA LEU A 182 5.46 1.49 -23.87
C LEU A 182 4.05 1.66 -23.29
N TYR A 183 3.49 2.85 -23.37
CA TYR A 183 2.11 3.09 -22.96
C TYR A 183 1.12 2.30 -23.83
N GLU A 184 1.27 2.35 -25.16
CA GLU A 184 0.40 1.62 -26.09
C GLU A 184 0.52 0.09 -25.88
N GLN A 185 1.72 -0.43 -25.63
CA GLN A 185 1.91 -1.82 -25.28
C GLN A 185 1.19 -2.18 -23.99
N ALA A 186 1.38 -1.42 -22.92
CA ALA A 186 0.72 -1.65 -21.62
C ALA A 186 -0.80 -1.59 -21.74
N ALA A 187 -1.32 -0.58 -22.46
CA ALA A 187 -2.75 -0.42 -22.69
C ALA A 187 -3.34 -1.62 -23.45
N SER A 188 -2.64 -2.11 -24.49
CA SER A 188 -3.04 -3.29 -25.23
C SER A 188 -3.11 -4.54 -24.36
N GLU A 189 -2.07 -4.80 -23.54
CA GLU A 189 -2.01 -5.95 -22.65
C GLU A 189 -3.13 -5.91 -21.58
N ILE A 190 -3.38 -4.73 -20.99
CA ILE A 190 -4.43 -4.55 -19.97
C ILE A 190 -5.83 -4.70 -20.60
N ASN A 191 -6.07 -4.11 -21.77
CA ASN A 191 -7.37 -4.19 -22.45
C ASN A 191 -7.68 -5.63 -22.88
N ALA A 192 -6.70 -6.38 -23.40
CA ALA A 192 -6.89 -7.80 -23.74
C ALA A 192 -7.30 -8.64 -22.52
N ARG A 193 -6.72 -8.34 -21.34
CA ARG A 193 -7.12 -9.00 -20.09
C ARG A 193 -8.53 -8.58 -19.64
N LEU A 194 -8.86 -7.30 -19.78
CA LEU A 194 -10.19 -6.78 -19.43
C LEU A 194 -11.28 -7.42 -20.31
N GLU A 195 -11.03 -7.58 -21.60
CA GLU A 195 -11.94 -8.27 -22.53
C GLU A 195 -12.11 -9.75 -22.13
N ALA A 196 -11.06 -10.44 -21.77
CA ALA A 196 -11.12 -11.82 -21.28
C ALA A 196 -11.90 -11.95 -19.95
N LEU A 197 -11.94 -10.90 -19.13
CA LEU A 197 -12.72 -10.84 -17.89
C LEU A 197 -14.18 -10.37 -18.10
N SER A 198 -14.54 -9.81 -19.27
CA SER A 198 -15.88 -9.28 -19.53
C SER A 198 -16.97 -10.35 -19.60
N ASP A 199 -16.61 -11.64 -19.67
CA ASP A 199 -17.53 -12.75 -19.43
C ASP A 199 -17.95 -12.92 -17.96
N TYR A 200 -17.31 -12.19 -17.03
CA TYR A 200 -17.72 -12.11 -15.63
C TYR A 200 -18.80 -11.04 -15.46
N SER A 201 -20.06 -11.43 -15.63
CA SER A 201 -21.27 -10.62 -15.38
C SER A 201 -21.45 -10.21 -13.90
N VAL A 202 -20.43 -10.27 -13.06
CA VAL A 202 -20.49 -10.08 -11.61
C VAL A 202 -20.12 -8.65 -11.17
N LEU A 203 -19.75 -7.76 -12.09
CA LEU A 203 -19.36 -6.37 -11.79
C LEU A 203 -20.35 -5.32 -12.38
N LYS A 204 -21.64 -5.65 -12.44
CA LYS A 204 -22.68 -4.64 -12.70
C LYS A 204 -23.46 -4.32 -11.45
#